data_75bfa9d67b19d71bca94c59ab0a9017d
#
_entry.id   75bfa9d67b19d71bca94c59ab0a9017d
#
_cell.length_a   1.000
_cell.length_b   1.000
_cell.length_c   1.000
_cell.angle_alpha   90.00
_cell.angle_beta   90.00
_cell.angle_gamma   90.00
#
_symmetry.space_group_name_H-M   'P 1'
#
loop_
_entity.id
_entity.type
_entity.pdbx_description
1 polymer ?
#
loop_
_entity_poly.entity_id
_entity_poly.type
_entity_poly.pdbx_seq_one_letter_code
_entity_poly.pdbx_strand_id
1 'polypeptide(L)'
;MHRGIAIYPGSFDPPTNGHLDLIGRGAKIFEQLVVAILRNSEKSPMFTVGERIEMLHSLTAEMENVRIDTFNGLTVEYAKSLDATCILRGIRAISDYEYELQMALMNRKLEPTLETVFMMPADKYSYVSSRLVREVAQAGGPVRGLVPEVVEEKLREKLDPAYKLRDARMLEFMEPGTGISPERKERKRKKKA
;
A
#
# COMPACT_ATOMS: atom_id res chain seq x y z
N MET A 1 27.88 8.85 -8.29
CA MET A 1 26.87 7.83 -8.68
C MET A 1 25.76 8.56 -9.39
N HIS A 2 25.52 8.30 -10.67
CA HIS A 2 24.32 8.80 -11.35
C HIS A 2 23.10 8.13 -10.69
N ARG A 3 22.40 8.90 -9.89
CA ARG A 3 21.11 8.48 -9.33
C ARG A 3 20.04 8.81 -10.36
N GLY A 4 19.83 7.93 -11.33
CA GLY A 4 18.86 8.15 -12.40
C GLY A 4 17.40 8.18 -11.95
N ILE A 5 16.50 8.33 -12.93
CA ILE A 5 15.05 8.26 -12.73
C ILE A 5 14.66 6.79 -12.54
N ALA A 6 13.88 6.52 -11.48
CA ALA A 6 13.20 5.24 -11.29
C ALA A 6 11.68 5.40 -11.41
N ILE A 7 11.02 4.41 -11.97
CA ILE A 7 9.55 4.32 -11.91
C ILE A 7 9.14 3.28 -10.87
N TYR A 8 8.07 3.55 -10.12
CA TYR A 8 7.41 2.59 -9.23
C TYR A 8 5.98 2.37 -9.72
N PRO A 9 5.78 1.39 -10.62
CA PRO A 9 4.48 1.10 -11.19
C PRO A 9 3.62 0.26 -10.25
N GLY A 10 2.33 0.58 -10.16
CA GLY A 10 1.36 -0.16 -9.37
C GLY A 10 -0.07 0.25 -9.62
N SER A 11 -1.03 -0.48 -9.05
CA SER A 11 -2.44 -0.10 -9.07
C SER A 11 -2.76 0.93 -8.00
N PHE A 12 -2.14 0.82 -6.82
CA PHE A 12 -2.37 1.70 -5.64
C PHE A 12 -3.87 1.84 -5.31
N ASP A 13 -4.58 0.74 -5.27
CA ASP A 13 -6.03 0.71 -5.09
C ASP A 13 -6.45 -0.04 -3.81
N PRO A 14 -6.37 0.61 -2.62
CA PRO A 14 -5.76 1.92 -2.36
C PRO A 14 -4.25 1.87 -2.10
N PRO A 15 -3.58 3.04 -1.94
CA PRO A 15 -2.24 3.12 -1.37
C PRO A 15 -2.21 2.53 0.04
N THR A 16 -1.12 1.83 0.42
CA THR A 16 -0.94 1.23 1.73
C THR A 16 0.32 1.77 2.41
N ASN A 17 0.46 1.54 3.71
CA ASN A 17 1.69 1.90 4.43
C ASN A 17 2.94 1.18 3.88
N GLY A 18 2.76 -0.02 3.31
CA GLY A 18 3.83 -0.73 2.59
C GLY A 18 4.28 0.00 1.33
N HIS A 19 3.34 0.57 0.57
CA HIS A 19 3.69 1.42 -0.58
C HIS A 19 4.42 2.68 -0.14
N LEU A 20 3.96 3.35 0.92
CA LEU A 20 4.60 4.57 1.43
C LEU A 20 6.03 4.30 1.94
N ASP A 21 6.25 3.18 2.62
CA ASP A 21 7.60 2.76 3.05
C ASP A 21 8.55 2.65 1.86
N LEU A 22 8.12 1.99 0.80
CA LEU A 22 8.92 1.83 -0.43
C LEU A 22 9.13 3.17 -1.14
N ILE A 23 8.10 4.02 -1.24
CA ILE A 23 8.21 5.35 -1.85
C ILE A 23 9.23 6.20 -1.09
N GLY A 24 9.10 6.31 0.24
CA GLY A 24 10.00 7.13 1.04
C GLY A 24 11.46 6.63 1.04
N ARG A 25 11.68 5.32 0.93
CA ARG A 25 13.02 4.73 0.80
C ARG A 25 13.55 4.85 -0.62
N GLY A 26 12.71 4.65 -1.62
CA GLY A 26 13.06 4.85 -3.03
C GLY A 26 13.47 6.30 -3.33
N ALA A 27 12.74 7.26 -2.77
CA ALA A 27 13.06 8.68 -2.88
C ALA A 27 14.47 9.05 -2.34
N LYS A 28 14.98 8.28 -1.36
CA LYS A 28 16.35 8.47 -0.84
C LYS A 28 17.44 7.85 -1.73
N ILE A 29 17.07 6.88 -2.57
CA ILE A 29 18.01 6.13 -3.42
C ILE A 29 18.14 6.77 -4.80
N PHE A 30 17.02 7.18 -5.40
CA PHE A 30 16.95 7.69 -6.76
C PHE A 30 16.95 9.23 -6.78
N GLU A 31 17.42 9.80 -7.88
CA GLU A 31 17.36 11.25 -8.10
C GLU A 31 15.92 11.72 -8.26
N GLN A 32 15.11 10.96 -9.01
CA GLN A 32 13.68 11.12 -9.13
C GLN A 32 12.99 9.78 -9.05
N LEU A 33 11.91 9.70 -8.28
CA LEU A 33 11.02 8.55 -8.23
C LEU A 33 9.65 8.91 -8.81
N VAL A 34 9.26 8.24 -9.90
CA VAL A 34 7.95 8.41 -10.52
C VAL A 34 7.04 7.28 -10.06
N VAL A 35 6.09 7.56 -9.18
CA VAL A 35 5.05 6.62 -8.75
C VAL A 35 3.98 6.60 -9.84
N ALA A 36 3.91 5.50 -10.60
CA ALA A 36 3.15 5.41 -11.83
C ALA A 36 1.93 4.52 -11.68
N ILE A 37 0.73 5.09 -11.74
CA ILE A 37 -0.52 4.34 -11.68
C ILE A 37 -0.81 3.73 -13.05
N LEU A 38 -0.84 2.40 -13.13
CA LEU A 38 -1.29 1.70 -14.33
C LEU A 38 -2.81 1.83 -14.46
N ARG A 39 -3.25 2.47 -15.54
CA ARG A 39 -4.68 2.52 -15.91
C ARG A 39 -5.11 1.14 -16.39
N ASN A 40 -6.34 0.77 -16.12
CA ASN A 40 -6.93 -0.52 -16.55
C ASN A 40 -6.24 -1.78 -15.99
N SER A 41 -5.54 -1.68 -14.85
CA SER A 41 -4.92 -2.83 -14.18
C SER A 41 -5.94 -3.81 -13.57
N GLU A 42 -7.13 -3.33 -13.26
CA GLU A 42 -8.21 -4.13 -12.65
C GLU A 42 -9.55 -3.91 -13.35
N LYS A 43 -10.37 -4.99 -13.45
CA LYS A 43 -11.70 -4.93 -14.07
C LYS A 43 -12.71 -4.10 -13.25
N SER A 44 -12.52 -4.03 -11.92
CA SER A 44 -13.41 -3.31 -11.00
C SER A 44 -12.58 -2.69 -9.88
N PRO A 45 -11.91 -1.55 -10.12
CA PRO A 45 -11.16 -0.87 -9.08
C PRO A 45 -12.11 -0.28 -8.03
N MET A 46 -11.67 -0.25 -6.76
CA MET A 46 -12.42 0.39 -5.68
C MET A 46 -12.37 1.92 -5.81
N PHE A 47 -11.21 2.45 -6.16
CA PHE A 47 -11.00 3.87 -6.36
C PHE A 47 -10.71 4.18 -7.83
N THR A 48 -11.30 5.26 -8.33
CA THR A 48 -10.98 5.79 -9.66
C THR A 48 -9.50 6.18 -9.74
N VAL A 49 -8.97 6.31 -10.95
CA VAL A 49 -7.58 6.79 -11.14
C VAL A 49 -7.38 8.16 -10.50
N GLY A 50 -8.36 9.07 -10.62
CA GLY A 50 -8.33 10.41 -10.01
C GLY A 50 -8.19 10.34 -8.48
N GLU A 51 -9.05 9.56 -7.81
CA GLU A 51 -8.99 9.39 -6.36
C GLU A 51 -7.63 8.82 -5.90
N ARG A 52 -7.05 7.89 -6.65
CA ARG A 52 -5.73 7.32 -6.34
C ARG A 52 -4.59 8.34 -6.51
N ILE A 53 -4.68 9.18 -7.56
CA ILE A 53 -3.75 10.30 -7.76
C ILE A 53 -3.82 11.27 -6.59
N GLU A 54 -5.03 11.69 -6.19
CA GLU A 54 -5.23 12.62 -5.08
C GLU A 54 -4.65 12.09 -3.77
N MET A 55 -4.93 10.82 -3.44
CA MET A 55 -4.36 10.17 -2.26
C MET A 55 -2.84 10.16 -2.31
N LEU A 56 -2.23 9.72 -3.42
CA LEU A 56 -0.78 9.65 -3.56
C LEU A 56 -0.14 11.05 -3.50
N HIS A 57 -0.71 12.07 -4.15
CA HIS A 57 -0.22 13.45 -4.05
C HIS A 57 -0.23 13.96 -2.61
N SER A 58 -1.34 13.75 -1.89
CA SER A 58 -1.42 14.13 -0.48
C SER A 58 -0.36 13.44 0.38
N LEU A 59 -0.11 12.15 0.13
CA LEU A 59 0.82 11.31 0.89
C LEU A 59 2.30 11.59 0.59
N THR A 60 2.60 12.19 -0.56
CA THR A 60 3.98 12.47 -1.00
C THR A 60 4.29 13.95 -1.13
N ALA A 61 3.40 14.82 -0.63
CA ALA A 61 3.52 16.27 -0.77
C ALA A 61 4.84 16.87 -0.25
N GLU A 62 5.45 16.23 0.76
CA GLU A 62 6.74 16.66 1.33
C GLU A 62 7.97 16.02 0.64
N MET A 63 7.76 15.18 -0.39
CA MET A 63 8.83 14.47 -1.09
C MET A 63 9.12 15.14 -2.43
N GLU A 64 10.02 16.14 -2.45
CA GLU A 64 10.29 17.00 -3.60
C GLU A 64 10.70 16.25 -4.88
N ASN A 65 11.34 15.08 -4.74
CA ASN A 65 11.80 14.25 -5.86
C ASN A 65 10.84 13.09 -6.21
N VAL A 66 9.63 13.08 -5.63
CA VAL A 66 8.57 12.10 -5.98
C VAL A 66 7.54 12.75 -6.89
N ARG A 67 7.32 12.14 -8.04
CA ARG A 67 6.28 12.55 -9.00
C ARG A 67 5.22 11.47 -9.09
N ILE A 68 3.95 11.87 -9.09
CA ILE A 68 2.82 10.98 -9.35
C ILE A 68 2.42 11.10 -10.82
N ASP A 69 2.27 9.97 -11.50
CA ASP A 69 1.90 9.92 -12.92
C ASP A 69 1.00 8.72 -13.21
N THR A 70 0.49 8.66 -14.42
CA THR A 70 -0.34 7.55 -14.89
C THR A 70 0.10 7.10 -16.28
N PHE A 71 -0.03 5.81 -16.57
CA PHE A 71 0.31 5.29 -17.88
C PHE A 71 -0.62 4.16 -18.32
N ASN A 72 -0.58 3.87 -19.62
CA ASN A 72 -1.23 2.72 -20.25
C ASN A 72 -0.17 1.92 -21.01
N GLY A 73 -0.45 0.65 -21.29
CA GLY A 73 0.41 -0.20 -22.07
C GLY A 73 1.57 -0.80 -21.29
N LEU A 74 2.70 -1.02 -21.95
CA LEU A 74 3.84 -1.71 -21.38
C LEU A 74 4.63 -0.80 -20.45
N THR A 75 4.98 -1.34 -19.29
CA THR A 75 5.80 -0.64 -18.28
C THR A 75 7.15 -0.20 -18.84
N VAL A 76 7.76 -1.02 -19.71
CA VAL A 76 9.06 -0.71 -20.32
C VAL A 76 8.98 0.46 -21.30
N GLU A 77 7.90 0.57 -22.09
CA GLU A 77 7.70 1.70 -23.01
C GLU A 77 7.48 3.01 -22.24
N TYR A 78 6.71 2.93 -21.16
CA TYR A 78 6.51 4.07 -20.28
C TYR A 78 7.83 4.49 -19.60
N ALA A 79 8.60 3.54 -19.05
CA ALA A 79 9.91 3.83 -18.46
C ALA A 79 10.84 4.53 -19.47
N LYS A 80 10.89 4.02 -20.70
CA LYS A 80 11.71 4.59 -21.78
C LYS A 80 11.28 6.01 -22.14
N SER A 81 9.99 6.30 -22.15
CA SER A 81 9.48 7.65 -22.44
C SER A 81 9.89 8.70 -21.39
N LEU A 82 10.36 8.26 -20.24
CA LEU A 82 10.85 9.09 -19.15
C LEU A 82 12.38 9.06 -18.99
N ASP A 83 13.10 8.39 -19.87
CA ASP A 83 14.53 8.09 -19.72
C ASP A 83 14.85 7.41 -18.36
N ALA A 84 13.89 6.66 -17.82
CA ALA A 84 14.07 5.96 -16.58
C ALA A 84 15.05 4.78 -16.76
N THR A 85 15.95 4.62 -15.81
CA THR A 85 16.97 3.56 -15.82
C THR A 85 16.58 2.37 -14.96
N CYS A 86 15.53 2.52 -14.15
CA CYS A 86 15.16 1.52 -13.15
C CYS A 86 13.65 1.41 -12.96
N ILE A 87 13.18 0.17 -12.78
CA ILE A 87 11.84 -0.14 -12.26
C ILE A 87 12.00 -0.59 -10.81
N LEU A 88 11.37 0.12 -9.88
CA LEU A 88 11.27 -0.28 -8.48
C LEU A 88 10.07 -1.21 -8.31
N ARG A 89 10.27 -2.34 -7.64
CA ARG A 89 9.22 -3.30 -7.30
C ARG A 89 9.29 -3.71 -5.84
N GLY A 90 8.12 -3.88 -5.21
CA GLY A 90 8.03 -4.38 -3.85
C GLY A 90 7.86 -5.88 -3.81
N ILE A 91 8.69 -6.61 -3.04
CA ILE A 91 8.50 -8.03 -2.74
C ILE A 91 8.17 -8.17 -1.25
N ARG A 92 7.00 -8.73 -0.93
CA ARG A 92 6.52 -8.89 0.45
C ARG A 92 6.69 -10.32 0.95
N ALA A 93 6.42 -11.29 0.07
CA ALA A 93 6.44 -12.71 0.40
C ALA A 93 7.04 -13.52 -0.75
N ILE A 94 7.38 -14.77 -0.45
CA ILE A 94 7.90 -15.71 -1.46
C ILE A 94 6.90 -15.89 -2.62
N SER A 95 5.62 -15.83 -2.35
CA SER A 95 4.56 -15.91 -3.38
C SER A 95 4.60 -14.76 -4.39
N ASP A 96 5.07 -13.58 -3.99
CA ASP A 96 5.22 -12.45 -4.92
C ASP A 96 6.46 -12.64 -5.81
N TYR A 97 7.51 -13.29 -5.28
CA TYR A 97 8.82 -13.38 -5.91
C TYR A 97 8.80 -14.02 -7.29
N GLU A 98 8.09 -15.14 -7.46
CA GLU A 98 8.06 -15.85 -8.75
C GLU A 98 7.46 -14.97 -9.86
N TYR A 99 6.36 -14.32 -9.58
CA TYR A 99 5.71 -13.43 -10.55
C TYR A 99 6.58 -12.19 -10.85
N GLU A 100 7.12 -11.57 -9.83
CA GLU A 100 7.96 -10.37 -9.96
C GLU A 100 9.26 -10.69 -10.71
N LEU A 101 9.87 -11.87 -10.47
CA LEU A 101 11.03 -12.33 -11.21
C LEU A 101 10.71 -12.54 -12.70
N GLN A 102 9.58 -13.20 -13.02
CA GLN A 102 9.14 -13.40 -14.39
C GLN A 102 8.93 -12.06 -15.12
N MET A 103 8.29 -11.10 -14.44
CA MET A 103 8.09 -9.75 -14.98
C MET A 103 9.42 -9.01 -15.21
N ALA A 104 10.37 -9.10 -14.28
CA ALA A 104 11.69 -8.49 -14.43
C ALA A 104 12.47 -9.07 -15.61
N LEU A 105 12.45 -10.39 -15.77
CA LEU A 105 13.08 -11.07 -16.90
C LEU A 105 12.44 -10.68 -18.23
N MET A 106 11.11 -10.57 -18.27
CA MET A 106 10.38 -10.12 -19.45
C MET A 106 10.72 -8.66 -19.77
N ASN A 107 10.71 -7.78 -18.77
CA ASN A 107 11.08 -6.37 -18.96
C ASN A 107 12.51 -6.23 -19.50
N ARG A 108 13.48 -6.97 -18.94
CA ARG A 108 14.87 -6.98 -19.44
C ARG A 108 14.99 -7.53 -20.88
N LYS A 109 14.15 -8.48 -21.25
CA LYS A 109 14.08 -8.99 -22.64
C LYS A 109 13.58 -7.93 -23.61
N LEU A 110 12.61 -7.13 -23.20
CA LEU A 110 12.00 -6.07 -24.02
C LEU A 110 12.86 -4.80 -24.07
N GLU A 111 13.52 -4.46 -22.96
CA GLU A 111 14.40 -3.29 -22.85
C GLU A 111 15.64 -3.67 -22.01
N PRO A 112 16.75 -4.08 -22.64
CA PRO A 112 17.95 -4.60 -21.93
C PRO A 112 18.67 -3.55 -21.07
N THR A 113 18.44 -2.26 -21.30
CA THR A 113 19.08 -1.17 -20.54
C THR A 113 18.32 -0.80 -19.27
N LEU A 114 17.10 -1.33 -19.09
CA LEU A 114 16.23 -1.05 -17.96
C LEU A 114 16.39 -2.11 -16.87
N GLU A 115 16.89 -1.71 -15.71
CA GLU A 115 17.06 -2.61 -14.57
C GLU A 115 15.81 -2.66 -13.69
N THR A 116 15.62 -3.80 -12.98
CA THR A 116 14.58 -3.94 -11.97
C THR A 116 15.23 -4.06 -10.59
N VAL A 117 14.87 -3.19 -9.68
CA VAL A 117 15.31 -3.21 -8.28
C VAL A 117 14.15 -3.68 -7.41
N PHE A 118 14.41 -4.73 -6.64
CA PHE A 118 13.47 -5.25 -5.66
C PHE A 118 13.75 -4.68 -4.28
N MET A 119 12.71 -4.17 -3.62
CA MET A 119 12.78 -3.71 -2.25
C MET A 119 11.77 -4.44 -1.39
N MET A 120 12.20 -4.92 -0.23
CA MET A 120 11.29 -5.46 0.78
C MET A 120 10.72 -4.31 1.62
N PRO A 121 9.40 -4.26 1.84
CA PRO A 121 8.82 -3.34 2.80
C PRO A 121 9.29 -3.69 4.22
N ALA A 122 9.12 -2.76 5.16
CA ALA A 122 9.37 -3.04 6.58
C ALA A 122 8.52 -4.24 7.04
N ASP A 123 9.05 -5.05 7.96
CA ASP A 123 8.45 -6.33 8.41
C ASP A 123 6.97 -6.20 8.79
N LYS A 124 6.63 -5.11 9.49
CA LYS A 124 5.25 -4.80 9.90
C LYS A 124 4.26 -4.60 8.73
N TYR A 125 4.76 -4.42 7.51
CA TYR A 125 3.95 -4.26 6.29
C TYR A 125 4.10 -5.43 5.31
N SER A 126 4.87 -6.46 5.64
CA SER A 126 5.15 -7.59 4.76
C SER A 126 3.91 -8.38 4.34
N TYR A 127 2.86 -8.40 5.17
CA TYR A 127 1.59 -9.07 4.89
C TYR A 127 0.52 -8.14 4.28
N VAL A 128 0.79 -6.82 4.19
CA VAL A 128 -0.19 -5.82 3.74
C VAL A 128 -0.25 -5.77 2.23
N SER A 129 -1.44 -5.90 1.66
CA SER A 129 -1.71 -5.66 0.24
C SER A 129 -2.97 -4.82 0.07
N SER A 130 -3.07 -4.07 -1.04
CA SER A 130 -4.29 -3.33 -1.36
C SER A 130 -5.52 -4.26 -1.45
N ARG A 131 -5.33 -5.45 -2.01
CA ARG A 131 -6.40 -6.47 -2.08
C ARG A 131 -6.89 -6.86 -0.68
N LEU A 132 -5.98 -7.23 0.22
CA LEU A 132 -6.35 -7.61 1.60
C LEU A 132 -7.02 -6.44 2.33
N VAL A 133 -6.50 -5.22 2.17
CA VAL A 133 -7.12 -4.00 2.74
C VAL A 133 -8.55 -3.83 2.26
N ARG A 134 -8.81 -3.99 0.94
CA ARG A 134 -10.18 -3.92 0.41
C ARG A 134 -11.09 -5.00 1.00
N GLU A 135 -10.62 -6.24 1.05
CA GLU A 135 -11.38 -7.37 1.60
C GLU A 135 -11.77 -7.13 3.07
N VAL A 136 -10.80 -6.68 3.90
CA VAL A 136 -11.04 -6.37 5.31
C VAL A 136 -12.01 -5.20 5.45
N ALA A 137 -11.80 -4.10 4.73
CA ALA A 137 -12.65 -2.92 4.79
C ALA A 137 -14.10 -3.22 4.34
N GLN A 138 -14.27 -3.97 3.25
CA GLN A 138 -15.60 -4.39 2.75
C GLN A 138 -16.33 -5.29 3.75
N ALA A 139 -15.60 -6.12 4.50
CA ALA A 139 -16.17 -6.90 5.58
C ALA A 139 -16.47 -6.10 6.86
N GLY A 140 -16.13 -4.80 6.89
CA GLY A 140 -16.31 -3.91 8.05
C GLY A 140 -15.25 -4.09 9.13
N GLY A 141 -14.10 -4.69 8.80
CA GLY A 141 -12.95 -4.80 9.71
C GLY A 141 -12.08 -3.53 9.72
N PRO A 142 -11.29 -3.31 10.78
CA PRO A 142 -10.42 -2.15 10.91
C PRO A 142 -9.21 -2.26 9.97
N VAL A 143 -8.83 -1.13 9.35
CA VAL A 143 -7.65 -1.04 8.48
C VAL A 143 -6.60 -0.05 9.01
N ARG A 144 -6.82 0.48 10.23
CA ARG A 144 -5.89 1.37 10.91
C ARG A 144 -4.51 0.71 11.03
N GLY A 145 -3.46 1.48 10.71
CA GLY A 145 -2.09 1.00 10.70
C GLY A 145 -1.68 0.20 9.45
N LEU A 146 -2.64 -0.27 8.63
CA LEU A 146 -2.37 -0.91 7.34
C LEU A 146 -2.27 0.11 6.20
N VAL A 147 -3.05 1.18 6.32
CA VAL A 147 -3.10 2.29 5.37
C VAL A 147 -2.84 3.62 6.08
N PRO A 148 -2.43 4.67 5.35
CA PRO A 148 -2.40 6.03 5.89
C PRO A 148 -3.79 6.54 6.27
N GLU A 149 -3.86 7.49 7.20
CA GLU A 149 -5.13 8.03 7.73
C GLU A 149 -6.04 8.60 6.63
N VAL A 150 -5.49 9.35 5.69
CA VAL A 150 -6.26 9.90 4.55
C VAL A 150 -6.88 8.79 3.69
N VAL A 151 -6.23 7.64 3.57
CA VAL A 151 -6.77 6.49 2.84
C VAL A 151 -7.85 5.78 3.66
N GLU A 152 -7.67 5.69 4.97
CA GLU A 152 -8.68 5.14 5.87
C GLU A 152 -9.98 5.96 5.82
N GLU A 153 -9.88 7.30 5.81
CA GLU A 153 -11.03 8.19 5.64
C GLU A 153 -11.75 7.97 4.31
N LYS A 154 -10.99 7.88 3.20
CA LYS A 154 -11.55 7.61 1.88
C LYS A 154 -12.25 6.25 1.79
N LEU A 155 -11.71 5.23 2.44
CA LEU A 155 -12.36 3.92 2.56
C LEU A 155 -13.67 4.00 3.34
N ARG A 156 -13.70 4.75 4.45
CA ARG A 156 -14.94 4.98 5.23
C ARG A 156 -16.00 5.70 4.42
N GLU A 157 -15.62 6.76 3.72
CA GLU A 157 -16.55 7.51 2.86
C GLU A 157 -17.15 6.61 1.78
N LYS A 158 -16.36 5.72 1.20
CA LYS A 158 -16.75 4.90 0.06
C LYS A 158 -17.61 3.69 0.44
N LEU A 159 -17.37 3.11 1.61
CA LEU A 159 -17.97 1.81 1.94
C LEU A 159 -19.25 1.94 2.74
N ASP A 160 -19.34 2.74 3.80
CA ASP A 160 -20.57 2.88 4.61
C ASP A 160 -20.39 3.88 5.77
N PRO A 161 -21.39 4.73 6.09
CA PRO A 161 -21.44 5.48 7.34
C PRO A 161 -21.38 4.61 8.60
N ALA A 162 -21.87 3.37 8.56
CA ALA A 162 -21.77 2.40 9.65
C ALA A 162 -20.34 1.85 9.89
N TYR A 163 -19.41 2.03 8.97
CA TYR A 163 -18.03 1.59 9.12
C TYR A 163 -17.37 2.20 10.37
N LYS A 164 -17.58 3.49 10.61
CA LYS A 164 -17.04 4.18 11.80
C LYS A 164 -17.45 3.54 13.13
N LEU A 165 -18.70 3.07 13.21
CA LEU A 165 -19.23 2.44 14.43
C LEU A 165 -18.63 1.06 14.67
N ARG A 166 -18.34 0.30 13.61
CA ARG A 166 -17.73 -1.02 13.71
C ARG A 166 -16.25 -0.90 14.08
N ASP A 167 -15.53 0.02 13.44
CA ASP A 167 -14.12 0.26 13.71
C ASP A 167 -13.89 0.69 15.17
N ALA A 168 -14.70 1.60 15.70
CA ALA A 168 -14.64 2.02 17.08
C ALA A 168 -14.83 0.85 18.07
N ARG A 169 -15.80 -0.04 17.82
CA ARG A 169 -16.05 -1.22 18.66
C ARG A 169 -14.90 -2.24 18.62
N MET A 170 -14.28 -2.44 17.47
CA MET A 170 -13.16 -3.37 17.34
C MET A 170 -11.89 -2.85 18.00
N LEU A 171 -11.66 -1.54 17.99
CA LEU A 171 -10.52 -0.93 18.68
C LEU A 171 -10.60 -1.10 20.19
N GLU A 172 -11.80 -1.05 20.79
CA GLU A 172 -12.00 -1.37 22.23
C GLU A 172 -11.60 -2.82 22.57
N PHE A 173 -11.72 -3.75 21.61
CA PHE A 173 -11.29 -5.15 21.76
C PHE A 173 -9.79 -5.37 21.56
N MET A 174 -9.12 -4.50 20.84
CA MET A 174 -7.70 -4.65 20.48
C MET A 174 -6.75 -3.90 21.44
N GLU A 175 -7.26 -3.09 22.36
CA GLU A 175 -6.42 -2.47 23.39
C GLU A 175 -5.91 -3.53 24.39
N PRO A 176 -4.59 -3.77 24.51
CA PRO A 176 -4.06 -4.71 25.48
C PRO A 176 -4.22 -4.12 26.88
N GLY A 177 -5.29 -4.47 27.59
CA GLY A 177 -5.40 -4.08 29.00
C GLY A 177 -6.78 -4.07 29.64
N THR A 178 -7.88 -4.17 28.91
CA THR A 178 -9.22 -4.11 29.51
C THR A 178 -9.96 -5.47 29.60
N GLY A 179 -9.25 -6.56 29.46
CA GLY A 179 -9.79 -7.92 29.58
C GLY A 179 -10.02 -8.41 31.02
N ILE A 180 -10.70 -7.62 31.86
CA ILE A 180 -11.25 -8.12 33.13
C ILE A 180 -12.73 -7.82 33.15
N SER A 181 -13.50 -8.82 32.70
CA SER A 181 -14.96 -8.81 32.85
C SER A 181 -15.37 -8.56 34.32
N PRO A 182 -16.32 -7.64 34.57
CA PRO A 182 -16.81 -7.36 35.92
C PRO A 182 -17.36 -8.57 36.68
N GLU A 183 -17.80 -9.60 35.96
CA GLU A 183 -18.44 -10.78 36.57
C GLU A 183 -17.51 -11.70 37.40
N ARG A 184 -16.20 -11.58 37.28
CA ARG A 184 -15.26 -12.40 38.06
C ARG A 184 -15.01 -11.87 39.49
N LYS A 185 -15.40 -10.63 39.80
CA LYS A 185 -15.23 -10.05 41.14
C LYS A 185 -16.35 -10.46 42.10
N GLU A 186 -17.54 -10.79 41.63
CA GLU A 186 -18.64 -11.18 42.52
C GLU A 186 -18.55 -12.64 42.99
N ARG A 187 -18.02 -13.56 42.22
CA ARG A 187 -17.89 -14.97 42.60
C ARG A 187 -16.84 -15.21 43.69
N LYS A 188 -15.88 -14.32 43.90
CA LYS A 188 -14.89 -14.46 44.98
C LYS A 188 -15.38 -13.92 46.33
N ARG A 189 -16.43 -13.08 46.38
CA ARG A 189 -17.02 -12.61 47.63
C ARG A 189 -18.01 -13.58 48.25
N LYS A 190 -18.67 -14.45 47.48
CA LYS A 190 -19.64 -15.44 47.97
C LYS A 190 -19.04 -16.75 48.46
N LYS A 191 -17.72 -16.95 48.44
CA LYS A 191 -17.03 -18.14 48.98
C LYS A 191 -16.29 -17.88 50.29
N LYS A 192 -16.47 -16.70 50.93
CA LYS A 192 -15.87 -16.34 52.22
C LYS A 192 -16.88 -15.79 53.25
N ALA A 193 -18.15 -16.21 53.08
CA ALA A 193 -19.17 -16.01 54.12
C ALA A 193 -19.76 -17.38 54.53
#